data_fb39c1b8a2e42579717cfdbe47b0b59e
#
_entry.id   fb39c1b8a2e42579717cfdbe47b0b59e
#
_cell.length_a   1.000
_cell.length_b   1.000
_cell.length_c   1.000
_cell.angle_alpha   90.00
_cell.angle_beta   90.00
_cell.angle_gamma   90.00
#
_symmetry.space_group_name_H-M   'P 1'
#
loop_
_entity.id
_entity.type
_entity.pdbx_description
1 polymer ?
#
loop_
_entity_poly.entity_id
_entity_poly.type
_entity_poly.pdbx_seq_one_letter_code
_entity_poly.pdbx_strand_id
1 'polypeptide(L)'
;VLYGSMISEKYGEDFLKGLEICEKDGAVKLWGSGRITNQNLPDGFHGDADEGVYMWPHVYENVTEDMECFHEEIFGPVVTVVKASDFDDALRLANASPFGLSSACYTNDRLEAFRFKTGIKAGMTGINNSTTGAEAHLPVGGVKESGNGSRESGIWVIESYSYWHAVNDELSGKLQLAQMDVEEIEMEEAEADYSRLA
;
A
#
# COMPACT_ATOMS: atom_id res chain seq x y z
N VAL A 1 14.97 -18.32 5.00
CA VAL A 1 13.54 -18.30 5.37
C VAL A 1 12.83 -17.40 4.37
N LEU A 2 11.85 -17.95 3.64
CA LEU A 2 11.07 -17.20 2.64
C LEU A 2 9.93 -16.41 3.29
N TYR A 3 9.34 -16.94 4.34
CA TYR A 3 8.32 -16.29 5.17
C TYR A 3 8.35 -16.88 6.59
N GLY A 4 7.81 -16.16 7.57
CA GLY A 4 7.78 -16.54 8.97
C GLY A 4 6.47 -17.17 9.39
N SER A 5 6.29 -17.35 10.71
CA SER A 5 5.03 -17.80 11.29
C SER A 5 3.97 -16.68 11.24
N MET A 6 2.70 -17.07 11.28
CA MET A 6 1.61 -16.15 11.55
C MET A 6 1.77 -15.53 12.94
N ILE A 7 1.21 -14.35 13.14
CA ILE A 7 1.39 -13.59 14.38
C ILE A 7 0.75 -14.26 15.61
N SER A 8 -0.29 -15.08 15.42
CA SER A 8 -0.95 -15.85 16.49
C SER A 8 -1.84 -16.96 15.93
N GLU A 9 -2.32 -17.86 16.81
CA GLU A 9 -3.30 -18.91 16.46
C GLU A 9 -4.54 -18.34 15.81
N LYS A 10 -5.09 -17.25 16.34
CA LYS A 10 -6.26 -16.58 15.76
C LYS A 10 -6.04 -16.22 14.30
N TYR A 11 -4.89 -15.63 13.94
CA TYR A 11 -4.59 -15.26 12.55
C TYR A 11 -4.39 -16.49 11.66
N GLY A 12 -3.88 -17.59 12.23
CA GLY A 12 -3.83 -18.88 11.53
C GLY A 12 -5.21 -19.44 11.22
N GLU A 13 -6.13 -19.39 12.19
CA GLU A 13 -7.53 -19.79 11.98
C GLU A 13 -8.25 -18.90 10.98
N ASP A 14 -8.06 -17.58 11.07
CA ASP A 14 -8.68 -16.62 10.15
C ASP A 14 -8.14 -16.82 8.72
N PHE A 15 -6.86 -17.13 8.56
CA PHE A 15 -6.29 -17.50 7.27
C PHE A 15 -6.94 -18.76 6.69
N LEU A 16 -7.11 -19.81 7.49
CA LEU A 16 -7.77 -21.05 7.03
C LEU A 16 -9.22 -20.81 6.62
N LYS A 17 -9.96 -19.98 7.36
CA LYS A 17 -11.32 -19.55 6.96
C LYS A 17 -11.32 -18.77 5.64
N GLY A 18 -10.32 -17.91 5.43
CA GLY A 18 -10.14 -17.20 4.15
C GLY A 18 -9.93 -18.15 2.96
N LEU A 19 -9.20 -19.26 3.17
CA LEU A 19 -9.05 -20.30 2.13
C LEU A 19 -10.38 -21.01 1.81
N GLU A 20 -11.27 -21.17 2.80
CA GLU A 20 -12.60 -21.72 2.57
C GLU A 20 -13.45 -20.86 1.64
N ILE A 21 -13.23 -19.52 1.63
CA ILE A 21 -13.88 -18.61 0.68
C ILE A 21 -13.48 -18.98 -0.74
N CYS A 22 -12.19 -19.16 -1.02
CA CYS A 22 -11.72 -19.56 -2.34
C CYS A 22 -12.35 -20.87 -2.81
N GLU A 23 -12.42 -21.88 -1.92
CA GLU A 23 -12.99 -23.19 -2.24
C GLU A 23 -14.50 -23.11 -2.47
N LYS A 24 -15.22 -22.33 -1.66
CA LYS A 24 -16.66 -22.09 -1.81
C LYS A 24 -17.01 -21.35 -3.12
N ASP A 25 -16.16 -20.41 -3.52
CA ASP A 25 -16.31 -19.68 -4.77
C ASP A 25 -16.06 -20.58 -6.01
N GLY A 26 -15.43 -21.73 -5.82
CA GLY A 26 -15.10 -22.66 -6.89
C GLY A 26 -13.73 -22.45 -7.52
N ALA A 27 -12.86 -21.68 -6.87
CA ALA A 27 -11.45 -21.58 -7.26
C ALA A 27 -10.75 -22.96 -7.10
N VAL A 28 -9.85 -23.27 -8.02
CA VAL A 28 -9.15 -24.55 -8.05
C VAL A 28 -7.84 -24.45 -7.29
N LYS A 29 -7.74 -25.20 -6.20
CA LYS A 29 -6.49 -25.26 -5.43
C LYS A 29 -5.43 -26.05 -6.19
N LEU A 30 -4.34 -25.36 -6.56
CA LEU A 30 -3.15 -25.98 -7.18
C LEU A 30 -2.14 -26.46 -6.15
N TRP A 31 -2.00 -25.74 -5.05
CA TRP A 31 -1.00 -26.01 -4.03
C TRP A 31 -1.50 -25.58 -2.65
N GLY A 32 -1.01 -26.25 -1.61
CA GLY A 32 -1.22 -25.89 -0.21
C GLY A 32 -1.88 -27.00 0.60
N SER A 33 -1.43 -27.15 1.86
CA SER A 33 -1.84 -28.24 2.74
C SER A 33 -2.23 -27.78 4.15
N GLY A 34 -2.59 -26.50 4.33
CA GLY A 34 -3.00 -25.93 5.60
C GLY A 34 -1.81 -25.63 6.52
N ARG A 35 -1.87 -26.05 7.77
CA ARG A 35 -0.83 -25.79 8.78
C ARG A 35 0.38 -26.71 8.61
N ILE A 36 1.57 -26.14 8.80
CA ILE A 36 2.82 -26.90 8.96
C ILE A 36 2.95 -27.29 10.43
N THR A 37 3.20 -28.56 10.67
CA THR A 37 3.42 -29.18 11.98
C THR A 37 4.67 -30.06 11.91
N ASN A 38 5.14 -30.56 13.06
CA ASN A 38 6.25 -31.49 13.09
C ASN A 38 5.97 -32.81 12.32
N GLN A 39 4.72 -33.07 11.94
CA GLN A 39 4.32 -34.28 11.19
C GLN A 39 4.38 -34.09 9.65
N ASN A 40 4.42 -32.83 9.15
CA ASN A 40 4.37 -32.53 7.73
C ASN A 40 5.37 -31.44 7.31
N LEU A 41 6.56 -31.44 7.93
CA LEU A 41 7.59 -30.42 7.69
C LEU A 41 8.00 -30.37 6.22
N PRO A 42 8.16 -29.15 5.66
CA PRO A 42 8.79 -29.00 4.36
C PRO A 42 10.30 -29.28 4.45
N ASP A 43 10.88 -29.71 3.34
CA ASP A 43 12.31 -29.91 3.24
C ASP A 43 13.08 -28.63 3.62
N GLY A 44 14.10 -28.80 4.47
CA GLY A 44 14.93 -27.69 4.94
C GLY A 44 14.30 -26.82 6.04
N PHE A 45 13.19 -27.22 6.63
CA PHE A 45 12.68 -26.60 7.86
C PHE A 45 13.60 -26.91 9.04
N HIS A 46 13.94 -25.90 9.83
CA HIS A 46 14.77 -26.05 11.01
C HIS A 46 14.04 -25.50 12.24
N GLY A 47 13.96 -26.29 13.29
CA GLY A 47 13.30 -25.94 14.55
C GLY A 47 12.05 -26.77 14.80
N ASP A 48 11.26 -26.38 15.79
CA ASP A 48 10.00 -26.98 16.18
C ASP A 48 8.85 -26.22 15.54
N ALA A 49 8.13 -26.85 14.61
CA ALA A 49 7.02 -26.21 13.92
C ALA A 49 5.78 -26.04 14.82
N ASP A 50 5.67 -26.83 15.88
CA ASP A 50 4.52 -26.75 16.79
C ASP A 50 4.67 -25.62 17.82
N GLU A 51 5.88 -25.00 17.95
CA GLU A 51 6.09 -23.79 18.74
C GLU A 51 5.64 -22.50 18.03
N GLY A 52 5.21 -22.59 16.76
CA GLY A 52 4.74 -21.46 15.96
C GLY A 52 3.50 -21.78 15.13
N VAL A 53 2.98 -20.76 14.47
CA VAL A 53 1.81 -20.88 13.59
C VAL A 53 2.25 -20.79 12.15
N TYR A 54 2.79 -21.85 11.61
CA TYR A 54 3.30 -21.89 10.24
C TYR A 54 2.24 -22.46 9.30
N MET A 55 2.06 -21.81 8.14
CA MET A 55 1.10 -22.21 7.12
C MET A 55 1.83 -22.59 5.84
N TRP A 56 1.34 -23.60 5.14
CA TRP A 56 1.79 -23.86 3.78
C TRP A 56 1.38 -22.69 2.87
N PRO A 57 2.19 -22.31 1.88
CA PRO A 57 1.73 -21.43 0.82
C PRO A 57 0.58 -22.09 0.06
N HIS A 58 -0.41 -21.28 -0.34
CA HIS A 58 -1.54 -21.73 -1.13
C HIS A 58 -1.59 -21.01 -2.46
N VAL A 59 -1.93 -21.73 -3.51
CA VAL A 59 -2.13 -21.18 -4.85
C VAL A 59 -3.48 -21.66 -5.36
N TYR A 60 -4.33 -20.72 -5.76
CA TYR A 60 -5.62 -20.99 -6.40
C TYR A 60 -5.63 -20.44 -7.81
N GLU A 61 -6.20 -21.18 -8.76
CA GLU A 61 -6.42 -20.73 -10.13
C GLU A 61 -7.91 -20.70 -10.46
N ASN A 62 -8.24 -20.23 -11.67
CA ASN A 62 -9.59 -20.04 -12.17
C ASN A 62 -10.42 -19.07 -11.33
N VAL A 63 -9.76 -18.13 -10.66
CA VAL A 63 -10.43 -17.05 -9.95
C VAL A 63 -10.96 -16.04 -10.96
N THR A 64 -12.19 -15.59 -10.76
CA THR A 64 -12.88 -14.61 -11.59
C THR A 64 -13.29 -13.38 -10.78
N GLU A 65 -13.59 -12.28 -11.46
CA GLU A 65 -13.89 -10.99 -10.83
C GLU A 65 -15.18 -11.01 -9.96
N ASP A 66 -16.08 -11.95 -10.19
CA ASP A 66 -17.32 -12.10 -9.44
C ASP A 66 -17.19 -12.94 -8.15
N MET A 67 -16.03 -13.52 -7.90
CA MET A 67 -15.74 -14.30 -6.71
C MET A 67 -15.42 -13.41 -5.50
N GLU A 68 -15.87 -13.83 -4.31
CA GLU A 68 -15.56 -13.13 -3.05
C GLU A 68 -14.05 -13.07 -2.78
N CYS A 69 -13.34 -14.16 -3.05
CA CYS A 69 -11.87 -14.25 -2.88
C CYS A 69 -11.07 -13.34 -3.83
N PHE A 70 -11.70 -12.73 -4.84
CA PHE A 70 -11.09 -11.69 -5.66
C PHE A 70 -11.10 -10.31 -4.96
N HIS A 71 -12.10 -10.07 -4.12
CA HIS A 71 -12.33 -8.78 -3.46
C HIS A 71 -11.86 -8.74 -2.00
N GLU A 72 -11.88 -9.89 -1.32
CA GLU A 72 -11.48 -9.99 0.08
C GLU A 72 -9.99 -10.25 0.23
N GLU A 73 -9.36 -9.55 1.17
CA GLU A 73 -7.95 -9.77 1.48
C GLU A 73 -7.79 -10.93 2.47
N ILE A 74 -7.19 -12.02 2.00
CA ILE A 74 -6.85 -13.17 2.85
C ILE A 74 -5.44 -12.95 3.41
N PHE A 75 -5.33 -12.58 4.67
CA PHE A 75 -4.03 -12.35 5.31
C PHE A 75 -3.28 -13.65 5.53
N GLY A 76 -2.25 -13.89 4.74
CA GLY A 76 -1.41 -15.07 4.83
C GLY A 76 -0.73 -15.45 3.52
N PRO A 77 -0.03 -16.57 3.48
CA PRO A 77 0.72 -17.00 2.30
C PRO A 77 -0.21 -17.63 1.23
N VAL A 78 -1.02 -16.84 0.56
CA VAL A 78 -1.92 -17.27 -0.51
C VAL A 78 -1.78 -16.37 -1.74
N VAL A 79 -1.93 -16.97 -2.90
CA VAL A 79 -1.98 -16.30 -4.20
C VAL A 79 -3.17 -16.82 -4.99
N THR A 80 -3.98 -15.94 -5.52
CA THR A 80 -5.03 -16.23 -6.49
C THR A 80 -4.58 -15.84 -7.89
N VAL A 81 -4.84 -16.70 -8.86
CA VAL A 81 -4.45 -16.52 -10.27
C VAL A 81 -5.70 -16.27 -11.10
N VAL A 82 -5.74 -15.11 -11.72
CA VAL A 82 -6.82 -14.66 -12.59
C VAL A 82 -6.32 -14.64 -14.04
N LYS A 83 -7.06 -15.24 -14.94
CA LYS A 83 -6.73 -15.24 -16.37
C LYS A 83 -7.29 -14.01 -17.04
N ALA A 84 -6.45 -13.24 -17.70
CA ALA A 84 -6.85 -12.13 -18.57
C ALA A 84 -6.81 -12.53 -20.04
N SER A 85 -7.62 -11.91 -20.85
CA SER A 85 -7.68 -12.16 -22.30
C SER A 85 -6.56 -11.46 -23.06
N ASP A 86 -6.16 -10.29 -22.58
CA ASP A 86 -5.10 -9.45 -23.14
C ASP A 86 -4.55 -8.47 -22.07
N PHE A 87 -3.65 -7.58 -22.48
CA PHE A 87 -3.06 -6.59 -21.59
C PHE A 87 -4.09 -5.60 -21.02
N ASP A 88 -5.06 -5.18 -21.82
CA ASP A 88 -6.08 -4.21 -21.38
C ASP A 88 -7.00 -4.82 -20.34
N ASP A 89 -7.40 -6.06 -20.54
CA ASP A 89 -8.15 -6.82 -19.57
C ASP A 89 -7.36 -7.10 -18.29
N ALA A 90 -6.09 -7.44 -18.40
CA ALA A 90 -5.20 -7.61 -17.23
C ALA A 90 -5.12 -6.34 -16.39
N LEU A 91 -4.93 -5.17 -17.04
CA LEU A 91 -4.88 -3.89 -16.36
C LEU A 91 -6.23 -3.51 -15.75
N ARG A 92 -7.34 -3.81 -16.44
CA ARG A 92 -8.69 -3.61 -15.93
C ARG A 92 -8.93 -4.45 -14.67
N LEU A 93 -8.62 -5.75 -14.74
CA LEU A 93 -8.77 -6.68 -13.62
C LEU A 93 -7.91 -6.27 -12.43
N ALA A 94 -6.64 -5.91 -12.65
CA ALA A 94 -5.77 -5.42 -11.60
C ALA A 94 -6.31 -4.16 -10.91
N ASN A 95 -7.06 -3.33 -11.64
CA ASN A 95 -7.71 -2.14 -11.11
C ASN A 95 -9.08 -2.40 -10.47
N ALA A 96 -9.70 -3.55 -10.70
CA ALA A 96 -11.01 -3.90 -10.16
C ALA A 96 -10.97 -4.24 -8.65
N SER A 97 -9.81 -4.68 -8.14
CA SER A 97 -9.62 -4.89 -6.70
C SER A 97 -9.87 -3.61 -5.91
N PRO A 98 -10.51 -3.67 -4.73
CA PRO A 98 -10.66 -2.53 -3.83
C PRO A 98 -9.34 -2.03 -3.25
N PHE A 99 -8.29 -2.83 -3.32
CA PHE A 99 -6.96 -2.52 -2.80
C PHE A 99 -6.04 -1.90 -3.86
N GLY A 100 -4.99 -1.22 -3.41
CA GLY A 100 -4.02 -0.56 -4.27
C GLY A 100 -2.74 -0.19 -3.54
N LEU A 101 -2.09 -1.13 -2.85
CA LEU A 101 -0.83 -0.89 -2.18
C LEU A 101 0.34 -1.00 -3.16
N SER A 102 0.57 -2.19 -3.67
CA SER A 102 1.71 -2.49 -4.54
C SER A 102 1.26 -3.26 -5.78
N SER A 103 1.93 -3.01 -6.90
CA SER A 103 1.67 -3.66 -8.16
C SER A 103 2.97 -3.97 -8.90
N ALA A 104 2.95 -4.96 -9.78
CA ALA A 104 4.09 -5.25 -10.65
C ALA A 104 3.60 -5.71 -12.04
N CYS A 105 4.39 -5.37 -13.06
CA CYS A 105 4.19 -5.87 -14.42
C CYS A 105 5.51 -6.43 -14.94
N TYR A 106 5.45 -7.64 -15.48
CA TYR A 106 6.57 -8.30 -16.13
C TYR A 106 6.29 -8.35 -17.62
N THR A 107 7.02 -7.57 -18.39
CA THR A 107 6.88 -7.49 -19.86
C THR A 107 8.19 -7.09 -20.52
N ASN A 108 8.39 -7.53 -21.75
CA ASN A 108 9.46 -7.05 -22.62
C ASN A 108 8.99 -5.92 -23.55
N ASP A 109 7.68 -5.64 -23.60
CA ASP A 109 7.12 -4.56 -24.41
C ASP A 109 7.18 -3.22 -23.64
N ARG A 110 7.87 -2.24 -24.22
CA ARG A 110 8.01 -0.91 -23.63
C ARG A 110 6.70 -0.13 -23.58
N LEU A 111 5.82 -0.35 -24.53
CA LEU A 111 4.53 0.32 -24.58
C LEU A 111 3.61 -0.24 -23.49
N GLU A 112 3.57 -1.54 -23.30
CA GLU A 112 2.82 -2.16 -22.18
C GLU A 112 3.36 -1.68 -20.83
N ALA A 113 4.69 -1.66 -20.64
CA ALA A 113 5.30 -1.13 -19.42
C ALA A 113 4.92 0.32 -19.15
N PHE A 114 4.86 1.17 -20.19
CA PHE A 114 4.42 2.55 -20.07
C PHE A 114 2.93 2.64 -19.72
N ARG A 115 2.07 1.89 -20.44
CA ARG A 115 0.62 1.84 -20.21
C ARG A 115 0.30 1.34 -18.80
N PHE A 116 1.03 0.33 -18.31
CA PHE A 116 0.88 -0.15 -16.94
C PHE A 116 1.20 0.94 -15.92
N LYS A 117 2.37 1.58 -16.01
CA LYS A 117 2.78 2.66 -15.08
C LYS A 117 1.76 3.80 -14.99
N THR A 118 1.12 4.13 -16.11
CA THR A 118 0.18 5.26 -16.19
C THR A 118 -1.26 4.85 -15.91
N GLY A 119 -1.59 3.57 -16.04
CA GLY A 119 -2.95 3.08 -15.93
C GLY A 119 -3.28 2.35 -14.62
N ILE A 120 -2.30 1.80 -13.93
CA ILE A 120 -2.52 1.07 -12.67
C ILE A 120 -2.85 2.02 -11.52
N LYS A 121 -3.83 1.65 -10.71
CA LYS A 121 -4.25 2.36 -9.50
C LYS A 121 -3.65 1.70 -8.26
N ALA A 122 -2.34 1.84 -8.10
CA ALA A 122 -1.59 1.38 -6.94
C ALA A 122 -0.63 2.48 -6.46
N GLY A 123 -0.30 2.46 -5.19
CA GLY A 123 0.61 3.44 -4.60
C GLY A 123 2.07 3.20 -4.97
N MET A 124 2.43 1.94 -5.20
CA MET A 124 3.76 1.51 -5.61
C MET A 124 3.67 0.62 -6.85
N THR A 125 4.63 0.76 -7.77
CA THR A 125 4.60 0.01 -9.03
C THR A 125 5.99 -0.43 -9.44
N GLY A 126 6.17 -1.74 -9.61
CA GLY A 126 7.36 -2.36 -10.16
C GLY A 126 7.20 -2.71 -11.66
N ILE A 127 8.23 -2.48 -12.46
CA ILE A 127 8.31 -3.00 -13.83
C ILE A 127 9.48 -3.97 -13.88
N ASN A 128 9.20 -5.22 -14.23
CA ASN A 128 10.15 -6.33 -14.18
C ASN A 128 10.86 -6.42 -12.82
N ASN A 129 10.12 -6.11 -11.77
CA ASN A 129 10.56 -6.14 -10.38
C ASN A 129 9.42 -6.66 -9.50
N SER A 130 9.75 -7.11 -8.30
CA SER A 130 8.79 -7.64 -7.32
C SER A 130 7.89 -6.54 -6.74
N THR A 131 6.74 -6.93 -6.23
CA THR A 131 5.88 -6.10 -5.36
C THR A 131 6.42 -5.99 -3.93
N THR A 132 7.46 -6.76 -3.58
CA THR A 132 8.17 -6.70 -2.31
C THR A 132 9.33 -5.70 -2.39
N GLY A 133 9.65 -5.06 -1.30
CA GLY A 133 10.78 -4.14 -1.27
C GLY A 133 10.37 -2.68 -1.48
N ALA A 134 10.03 -2.03 -0.38
CA ALA A 134 9.91 -0.57 -0.33
C ALA A 134 11.32 0.04 -0.24
N GLU A 135 11.69 0.82 -1.24
CA GLU A 135 12.95 1.54 -1.24
C GLU A 135 12.84 2.77 -0.32
N ALA A 136 13.80 2.93 0.59
CA ALA A 136 13.76 3.98 1.61
C ALA A 136 13.70 5.42 1.04
N HIS A 137 14.12 5.61 -0.20
CA HIS A 137 14.12 6.91 -0.88
C HIS A 137 12.86 7.16 -1.74
N LEU A 138 11.98 6.18 -1.89
CA LEU A 138 10.74 6.29 -2.66
C LEU A 138 9.53 6.49 -1.73
N PRO A 139 8.48 7.17 -2.20
CA PRO A 139 7.25 7.35 -1.42
C PRO A 139 6.51 6.02 -1.31
N VAL A 140 6.34 5.55 -0.07
CA VAL A 140 5.64 4.30 0.25
C VAL A 140 4.24 4.61 0.76
N GLY A 141 3.24 3.99 0.20
CA GLY A 141 1.86 4.11 0.65
C GLY A 141 0.87 3.60 -0.39
N GLY A 142 -0.32 3.28 0.06
CA GLY A 142 -1.40 2.76 -0.77
C GLY A 142 -2.37 3.83 -1.26
N VAL A 143 -3.21 3.43 -2.19
CA VAL A 143 -4.41 4.13 -2.63
C VAL A 143 -5.62 3.23 -2.43
N LYS A 144 -6.82 3.70 -2.72
CA LYS A 144 -8.08 2.99 -2.47
C LYS A 144 -8.15 2.57 -0.98
N GLU A 145 -8.56 1.34 -0.67
CA GLU A 145 -8.66 0.85 0.72
C GLU A 145 -7.30 0.53 1.36
N SER A 146 -6.22 0.53 0.57
CA SER A 146 -4.86 0.30 1.09
C SER A 146 -4.20 1.54 1.70
N GLY A 147 -4.82 2.71 1.71
CA GLY A 147 -4.25 3.90 2.32
C GLY A 147 -5.05 5.17 2.12
N ASN A 148 -4.77 6.15 2.95
CA ASN A 148 -5.42 7.47 2.95
C ASN A 148 -4.82 8.48 1.96
N GLY A 149 -3.84 8.06 1.14
CA GLY A 149 -3.12 8.93 0.22
C GLY A 149 -1.81 9.51 0.75
N SER A 150 -1.54 9.44 2.06
CA SER A 150 -0.23 9.81 2.62
C SER A 150 0.88 8.93 2.06
N ARG A 151 2.09 9.45 2.11
CA ARG A 151 3.30 8.71 1.72
C ARG A 151 4.32 8.77 2.83
N GLU A 152 4.86 7.60 3.18
CA GLU A 152 6.00 7.48 4.09
C GLU A 152 7.27 7.20 3.28
N SER A 153 8.41 7.34 3.93
CA SER A 153 9.74 7.25 3.32
C SER A 153 10.08 8.40 2.35
N GLY A 154 11.37 8.55 2.08
CA GLY A 154 11.89 9.64 1.28
C GLY A 154 11.57 11.01 1.88
N ILE A 155 11.62 12.04 1.05
CA ILE A 155 11.34 13.42 1.47
C ILE A 155 9.85 13.67 1.78
N TRP A 156 8.96 12.81 1.27
CA TRP A 156 7.50 12.95 1.45
C TRP A 156 7.04 12.70 2.88
N VAL A 157 7.83 11.95 3.67
CA VAL A 157 7.54 11.71 5.08
C VAL A 157 7.48 13.02 5.90
N ILE A 158 8.21 14.04 5.47
CA ILE A 158 8.21 15.35 6.13
C ILE A 158 6.81 15.96 6.12
N GLU A 159 6.06 15.82 5.02
CA GLU A 159 4.69 16.32 4.92
C GLU A 159 3.72 15.58 5.85
N SER A 160 3.97 14.31 6.14
CA SER A 160 3.14 13.52 7.06
C SER A 160 3.35 13.90 8.53
N TYR A 161 4.52 14.45 8.88
CA TYR A 161 4.88 14.81 10.26
C TYR A 161 5.00 16.32 10.50
N SER A 162 4.61 17.14 9.54
CA SER A 162 4.66 18.61 9.63
C SER A 162 3.39 19.24 9.04
N TYR A 163 3.22 20.52 9.31
CA TYR A 163 2.21 21.35 8.64
C TYR A 163 2.83 22.64 8.16
N TRP A 164 2.31 23.14 7.05
CA TRP A 164 2.73 24.41 6.49
C TRP A 164 2.13 25.56 7.31
N HIS A 165 3.00 26.50 7.72
CA HIS A 165 2.58 27.72 8.37
C HIS A 165 3.19 28.90 7.62
N ALA A 166 2.34 29.74 7.04
CA ALA A 166 2.78 30.98 6.41
C ALA A 166 2.86 32.08 7.46
N VAL A 167 4.02 32.71 7.56
CA VAL A 167 4.25 33.86 8.42
C VAL A 167 4.66 35.02 7.53
N ASN A 168 3.97 36.14 7.66
CA ASN A 168 4.37 37.41 7.06
C ASN A 168 4.69 38.36 8.22
N ASP A 169 5.97 38.70 8.36
CA ASP A 169 6.47 39.58 9.41
C ASP A 169 6.94 40.87 8.74
N GLU A 170 6.21 41.95 8.98
CA GLU A 170 6.47 43.27 8.36
C GLU A 170 7.07 44.22 9.39
N LEU A 171 8.35 44.56 9.19
CA LEU A 171 9.13 45.42 10.09
C LEU A 171 9.31 46.85 9.55
N SER A 172 8.77 47.17 8.35
CA SER A 172 8.93 48.52 7.75
C SER A 172 8.04 49.58 8.40
N GLY A 173 7.06 49.18 9.24
CA GLY A 173 6.06 50.07 9.80
C GLY A 173 4.99 50.49 8.80
N LYS A 174 4.97 49.89 7.61
CA LYS A 174 3.97 50.17 6.57
C LYS A 174 2.99 49.04 6.42
N LEU A 175 1.70 49.31 6.46
CA LEU A 175 0.67 48.30 6.21
C LEU A 175 0.58 48.01 4.71
N GLN A 176 0.94 46.81 4.31
CA GLN A 176 0.71 46.35 2.95
C GLN A 176 -0.74 45.92 2.80
N LEU A 177 -1.50 46.64 2.00
CA LEU A 177 -2.89 46.25 1.69
C LEU A 177 -2.91 45.16 0.63
N ALA A 178 -3.76 44.12 0.85
CA ALA A 178 -3.85 42.97 -0.03
C ALA A 178 -4.26 43.41 -1.45
N GLN A 179 -3.41 43.05 -2.43
CA GLN A 179 -3.67 43.13 -3.88
C GLN A 179 -3.99 44.52 -4.45
N MET A 180 -3.63 45.57 -3.75
CA MET A 180 -3.80 46.94 -4.27
C MET A 180 -2.47 47.71 -4.15
N ASP A 181 -2.03 48.33 -5.26
CA ASP A 181 -1.06 49.41 -5.22
C ASP A 181 -1.74 50.62 -4.61
N VAL A 182 -1.49 50.90 -3.36
CA VAL A 182 -1.99 52.09 -2.67
C VAL A 182 -0.82 53.01 -2.34
N GLU A 183 -1.05 54.30 -2.46
CA GLU A 183 -0.15 55.30 -1.91
C GLU A 183 0.07 55.06 -0.42
N GLU A 184 1.26 55.35 0.07
CA GLU A 184 1.70 55.07 1.44
C GLU A 184 0.67 55.52 2.49
N ILE A 185 0.19 54.61 3.30
CA ILE A 185 -0.58 54.94 4.51
C ILE A 185 0.41 55.04 5.64
N GLU A 186 0.67 56.24 6.13
CA GLU A 186 1.44 56.45 7.37
C GLU A 186 0.56 55.96 8.52
N MET A 187 1.06 54.96 9.24
CA MET A 187 0.46 54.54 10.51
C MET A 187 0.99 55.47 11.61
N GLU A 188 0.07 56.08 12.39
CA GLU A 188 0.48 56.72 13.64
C GLU A 188 1.21 55.69 14.51
N GLU A 189 2.35 56.08 15.07
CA GLU A 189 3.14 55.24 15.98
C GLU A 189 2.26 54.80 17.18
N ALA A 190 1.74 53.60 17.11
CA ALA A 190 1.18 52.96 18.28
C ALA A 190 2.38 52.50 19.13
N GLU A 191 2.60 53.12 20.30
CA GLU A 191 3.54 52.58 21.29
C GLU A 191 3.16 51.13 21.65
N ALA A 192 3.90 50.19 21.11
CA ALA A 192 3.69 48.77 21.41
C ALA A 192 4.19 48.52 22.83
N ASP A 193 3.27 48.32 23.76
CA ASP A 193 3.56 47.94 25.14
C ASP A 193 3.88 46.44 25.20
N TYR A 194 5.15 46.09 25.13
CA TYR A 194 5.66 44.74 25.25
C TYR A 194 5.74 44.22 26.72
N SER A 195 5.33 45.02 27.72
CA SER A 195 5.42 44.65 29.13
C SER A 195 4.54 43.45 29.52
N ARG A 196 3.63 43.02 28.63
CA ARG A 196 2.70 41.90 28.85
C ARG A 196 3.18 40.56 28.24
N LEU A 197 4.38 40.51 27.66
CA LEU A 197 4.97 39.31 27.04
C LEU A 197 6.09 38.69 27.88
N ALA A 198 6.26 39.10 29.12
CA ALA A 198 7.23 38.54 30.08
C ALA A 198 6.55 37.56 31.06
#